data_db65c803939661cfe351b9a31d93f16e
#
_entry.id   db65c803939661cfe351b9a31d93f16e
#
_cell.length_a   1.000
_cell.length_b   1.000
_cell.length_c   1.000
_cell.angle_alpha   90.00
_cell.angle_beta   90.00
_cell.angle_gamma   90.00
#
_symmetry.space_group_name_H-M   'P 1'
#
loop_
_entity.id
_entity.type
_entity.pdbx_description
1 polymer ?
#
loop_
_entity_poly.entity_id
_entity_poly.type
_entity_poly.pdbx_seq_one_letter_code
_entity_poly.pdbx_strand_id
1 'polypeptide(L)'
;MKIPVNSTGHSMLQGLMGIILTDTPIRYGLVSVLMHWLIALTYLGLFCVGWYMVTLDYYDPWYIALPHWHKSIGMLLLVIVLCLGVWRLIVNKPSSLQTHLDWEVKSSRIAHWLLGIGVLVVLVSGYLIPTAEGSGISVFNWGTFPAAFSLPDQEDISGLVHRYVAYFILGLSVVHAGAALKHHFVDKDDTLRRMLHIFINRSQS
;
A
#
# COMPACT_ATOMS: atom_id res chain seq x y z
N MET A 1 24.43 -48.65 -7.75
CA MET A 1 23.64 -48.03 -8.81
C MET A 1 23.03 -46.74 -8.23
N LYS A 2 23.61 -45.54 -8.49
CA LYS A 2 23.13 -44.26 -7.98
C LYS A 2 22.13 -43.72 -9.01
N ILE A 3 20.88 -43.55 -8.57
CA ILE A 3 19.82 -42.91 -9.38
C ILE A 3 20.18 -41.43 -9.47
N PRO A 4 20.30 -40.81 -10.66
CA PRO A 4 20.53 -39.38 -10.77
C PRO A 4 19.28 -38.62 -10.27
N VAL A 5 19.46 -37.79 -9.25
CA VAL A 5 18.42 -36.87 -8.77
C VAL A 5 18.13 -35.88 -9.89
N ASN A 6 16.87 -35.86 -10.32
CA ASN A 6 16.36 -35.12 -11.46
C ASN A 6 16.50 -33.59 -11.22
N SER A 7 17.60 -32.98 -11.65
CA SER A 7 17.87 -31.54 -11.53
C SER A 7 16.93 -30.67 -12.40
N THR A 8 16.30 -31.27 -13.41
CA THR A 8 15.35 -30.57 -14.31
C THR A 8 14.04 -30.19 -13.64
N GLY A 9 13.54 -30.99 -12.69
CA GLY A 9 12.31 -30.68 -11.95
C GLY A 9 12.48 -29.47 -11.02
N HIS A 10 13.63 -29.32 -10.37
CA HIS A 10 13.91 -28.18 -9.48
C HIS A 10 14.04 -26.86 -10.23
N SER A 11 14.70 -26.86 -11.39
CA SER A 11 14.85 -25.65 -12.21
C SER A 11 13.53 -25.19 -12.83
N MET A 12 12.65 -26.14 -13.21
CA MET A 12 11.32 -25.85 -13.76
C MET A 12 10.38 -25.28 -12.70
N LEU A 13 10.38 -25.82 -11.48
CA LEU A 13 9.61 -25.31 -10.35
C LEU A 13 10.08 -23.93 -9.91
N GLN A 14 11.38 -23.66 -9.88
CA GLN A 14 11.96 -22.34 -9.59
C GLN A 14 11.55 -21.31 -10.66
N GLY A 15 11.57 -21.70 -11.93
CA GLY A 15 11.10 -20.84 -13.03
C GLY A 15 9.60 -20.52 -12.93
N LEU A 16 8.76 -21.51 -12.65
CA LEU A 16 7.31 -21.33 -12.47
C LEU A 16 6.99 -20.48 -11.23
N MET A 17 7.65 -20.69 -10.10
CA MET A 17 7.50 -19.85 -8.91
C MET A 17 7.92 -18.41 -9.16
N GLY A 18 9.03 -18.19 -9.87
CA GLY A 18 9.45 -16.84 -10.26
C GLY A 18 8.40 -16.12 -11.10
N ILE A 19 7.80 -16.80 -12.07
CA ILE A 19 6.74 -16.25 -12.93
C ILE A 19 5.46 -15.92 -12.15
N ILE A 20 5.13 -16.67 -11.09
CA ILE A 20 3.95 -16.40 -10.26
C ILE A 20 4.18 -15.25 -9.29
N LEU A 21 5.37 -15.14 -8.70
CA LEU A 21 5.68 -14.18 -7.65
C LEU A 21 6.01 -12.79 -8.18
N THR A 22 6.69 -12.70 -9.33
CA THR A 22 7.15 -11.43 -9.90
C THR A 22 6.26 -10.92 -11.03
N ASP A 23 6.31 -9.61 -11.26
CA ASP A 23 5.62 -8.98 -12.38
C ASP A 23 6.25 -9.44 -13.71
N THR A 24 5.41 -9.58 -14.72
CA THR A 24 5.79 -9.87 -16.11
C THR A 24 5.30 -8.73 -17.02
N PRO A 25 5.73 -8.61 -18.28
CA PRO A 25 5.24 -7.57 -19.18
C PRO A 25 3.72 -7.55 -19.38
N ILE A 26 3.03 -8.68 -19.12
CA ILE A 26 1.60 -8.83 -19.39
C ILE A 26 0.74 -8.87 -18.11
N ARG A 27 1.32 -9.18 -16.93
CA ARG A 27 0.56 -9.33 -15.68
C ARG A 27 1.37 -8.92 -14.45
N TYR A 28 0.67 -8.54 -13.39
CA TYR A 28 1.26 -8.38 -12.06
C TYR A 28 1.51 -9.73 -11.41
N GLY A 29 2.61 -9.84 -10.66
CA GLY A 29 2.91 -10.99 -9.83
C GLY A 29 2.17 -10.93 -8.49
N LEU A 30 2.16 -12.05 -7.80
CA LEU A 30 1.47 -12.21 -6.50
C LEU A 30 1.93 -11.19 -5.46
N VAL A 31 3.24 -10.92 -5.37
CA VAL A 31 3.79 -9.96 -4.42
C VAL A 31 3.23 -8.56 -4.65
N SER A 32 3.22 -8.09 -5.91
CA SER A 32 2.71 -6.77 -6.26
C SER A 32 1.21 -6.61 -5.96
N VAL A 33 0.42 -7.63 -6.24
CA VAL A 33 -1.02 -7.62 -6.00
C VAL A 33 -1.33 -7.67 -4.51
N LEU A 34 -0.69 -8.57 -3.74
CA LEU A 34 -0.89 -8.67 -2.30
C LEU A 34 -0.48 -7.38 -1.58
N MET A 35 0.68 -6.81 -1.91
CA MET A 35 1.12 -5.54 -1.32
C MET A 35 0.17 -4.39 -1.64
N HIS A 36 -0.34 -4.31 -2.89
CA HIS A 36 -1.33 -3.30 -3.25
C HIS A 36 -2.59 -3.39 -2.38
N TRP A 37 -3.21 -4.58 -2.30
CA TRP A 37 -4.44 -4.75 -1.52
C TRP A 37 -4.21 -4.60 -0.02
N LEU A 38 -3.08 -5.08 0.50
CA LEU A 38 -2.71 -4.91 1.89
C LEU A 38 -2.58 -3.42 2.26
N ILE A 39 -1.88 -2.63 1.44
CA ILE A 39 -1.73 -1.18 1.65
C ILE A 39 -3.10 -0.49 1.53
N ALA A 40 -3.88 -0.77 0.49
CA ALA A 40 -5.15 -0.13 0.25
C ALA A 40 -6.16 -0.38 1.38
N LEU A 41 -6.32 -1.63 1.81
CA LEU A 41 -7.26 -2.00 2.88
C LEU A 41 -6.80 -1.50 4.24
N THR A 42 -5.49 -1.61 4.55
CA THR A 42 -4.95 -1.11 5.82
C THR A 42 -5.05 0.41 5.89
N TYR A 43 -4.76 1.12 4.80
CA TYR A 43 -4.91 2.58 4.73
C TYR A 43 -6.36 3.00 4.97
N LEU A 44 -7.33 2.36 4.31
CA LEU A 44 -8.75 2.64 4.49
C LEU A 44 -9.19 2.38 5.93
N GLY A 45 -8.77 1.26 6.52
CA GLY A 45 -9.04 0.94 7.92
C GLY A 45 -8.45 1.97 8.89
N LEU A 46 -7.19 2.37 8.68
CA LEU A 46 -6.54 3.42 9.48
C LEU A 46 -7.23 4.78 9.30
N PHE A 47 -7.69 5.12 8.10
CA PHE A 47 -8.45 6.33 7.88
C PHE A 47 -9.76 6.32 8.70
N CYS A 48 -10.54 5.24 8.64
CA CYS A 48 -11.78 5.10 9.42
C CYS A 48 -11.52 5.19 10.93
N VAL A 49 -10.49 4.49 11.43
CA VAL A 49 -10.08 4.56 12.84
C VAL A 49 -9.63 5.97 13.21
N GLY A 50 -8.80 6.62 12.38
CA GLY A 50 -8.33 7.99 12.58
C GLY A 50 -9.47 9.00 12.62
N TRP A 51 -10.45 8.85 11.74
CA TRP A 51 -11.65 9.69 11.72
C TRP A 51 -12.51 9.50 12.97
N TYR A 52 -12.66 8.26 13.43
CA TYR A 52 -13.44 7.96 14.64
C TYR A 52 -12.72 8.42 15.90
N MET A 53 -11.40 8.17 16.04
CA MET A 53 -10.66 8.47 17.28
C MET A 53 -10.62 9.97 17.61
N VAL A 54 -10.73 10.88 16.63
CA VAL A 54 -10.78 12.32 16.89
C VAL A 54 -12.13 12.80 17.42
N THR A 55 -13.15 11.94 17.45
CA THR A 55 -14.48 12.21 18.04
C THR A 55 -14.60 11.72 19.49
N LEU A 56 -13.61 10.96 19.98
CA LEU A 56 -13.63 10.39 21.34
C LEU A 56 -13.30 11.46 22.38
N ASP A 57 -13.96 11.39 23.51
CA ASP A 57 -13.62 12.18 24.69
C ASP A 57 -12.77 11.38 25.68
N TYR A 58 -12.25 12.07 26.72
CA TYR A 58 -11.37 11.48 27.72
C TYR A 58 -11.98 10.30 28.48
N TYR A 59 -13.30 10.24 28.62
CA TYR A 59 -14.00 9.18 29.35
C TYR A 59 -14.36 7.99 28.46
N ASP A 60 -14.11 8.05 27.16
CA ASP A 60 -14.39 6.97 26.25
C ASP A 60 -13.43 5.78 26.50
N PRO A 61 -13.93 4.55 26.62
CA PRO A 61 -13.09 3.37 26.82
C PRO A 61 -12.02 3.17 25.75
N TRP A 62 -12.23 3.71 24.55
CA TRP A 62 -11.33 3.59 23.40
C TRP A 62 -10.34 4.75 23.25
N TYR A 63 -10.45 5.79 24.08
CA TYR A 63 -9.63 7.00 24.00
C TYR A 63 -8.12 6.75 23.99
N ILE A 64 -7.63 5.77 24.78
CA ILE A 64 -6.22 5.39 24.83
C ILE A 64 -5.90 4.28 23.83
N ALA A 65 -6.79 3.29 23.68
CA ALA A 65 -6.51 2.10 22.91
C ALA A 65 -6.46 2.36 21.40
N LEU A 66 -7.41 3.13 20.84
CA LEU A 66 -7.44 3.38 19.39
C LEU A 66 -6.22 4.15 18.88
N PRO A 67 -5.76 5.25 19.50
CA PRO A 67 -4.52 5.92 19.09
C PRO A 67 -3.29 5.00 19.18
N HIS A 68 -3.22 4.10 20.18
CA HIS A 68 -2.14 3.13 20.27
C HIS A 68 -2.14 2.16 19.07
N TRP A 69 -3.30 1.57 18.74
CA TRP A 69 -3.43 0.66 17.59
C TRP A 69 -3.22 1.39 16.26
N HIS A 70 -3.76 2.59 16.11
CA HIS A 70 -3.58 3.41 14.91
C HIS A 70 -2.10 3.69 14.64
N LYS A 71 -1.35 4.12 15.64
CA LYS A 71 0.08 4.36 15.54
C LYS A 71 0.86 3.08 15.22
N SER A 72 0.56 1.99 15.92
CA SER A 72 1.27 0.71 15.74
C SER A 72 1.07 0.13 14.34
N ILE A 73 -0.18 0.11 13.85
CA ILE A 73 -0.50 -0.37 12.50
C ILE A 73 0.05 0.60 11.46
N GLY A 74 0.02 1.91 11.71
CA GLY A 74 0.63 2.92 10.84
C GLY A 74 2.13 2.72 10.66
N MET A 75 2.86 2.43 11.75
CA MET A 75 4.30 2.12 11.67
C MET A 75 4.57 0.83 10.88
N LEU A 76 3.76 -0.21 11.06
CA LEU A 76 3.88 -1.43 10.27
C LEU A 76 3.60 -1.14 8.78
N LEU A 77 2.57 -0.35 8.48
CA LEU A 77 2.24 0.06 7.12
C LEU A 77 3.37 0.87 6.47
N LEU A 78 4.05 1.74 7.23
CA LEU A 78 5.23 2.47 6.76
C LEU A 78 6.32 1.51 6.27
N VAL A 79 6.63 0.46 7.04
CA VAL A 79 7.61 -0.57 6.63
C VAL A 79 7.15 -1.26 5.34
N ILE A 80 5.87 -1.64 5.25
CA ILE A 80 5.33 -2.31 4.06
C ILE A 80 5.41 -1.39 2.83
N VAL A 81 5.11 -0.11 2.96
CA VAL A 81 5.19 0.88 1.86
C VAL A 81 6.63 1.07 1.41
N LEU A 82 7.59 1.12 2.34
CA LEU A 82 9.02 1.20 2.00
C LEU A 82 9.48 -0.08 1.28
N CYS A 83 9.07 -1.26 1.74
CA CYS A 83 9.35 -2.52 1.06
C CYS A 83 8.76 -2.56 -0.35
N LEU A 84 7.52 -2.06 -0.55
CA LEU A 84 6.95 -1.92 -1.89
C LEU A 84 7.76 -0.94 -2.75
N GLY A 85 8.21 0.18 -2.18
CA GLY A 85 9.09 1.12 -2.87
C GLY A 85 10.34 0.45 -3.41
N VAL A 86 11.06 -0.29 -2.56
CA VAL A 86 12.24 -1.07 -2.96
C VAL A 86 11.88 -2.12 -4.02
N TRP A 87 10.77 -2.85 -3.83
CA TRP A 87 10.28 -3.82 -4.81
C TRP A 87 10.06 -3.20 -6.19
N ARG A 88 9.49 -1.99 -6.24
CA ARG A 88 9.25 -1.25 -7.48
C ARG A 88 10.51 -0.73 -8.18
N LEU A 89 11.63 -0.63 -7.47
CA LEU A 89 12.93 -0.31 -8.08
C LEU A 89 13.57 -1.54 -8.75
N ILE A 90 13.22 -2.75 -8.29
CA ILE A 90 13.83 -4.00 -8.75
C ILE A 90 12.98 -4.65 -9.86
N VAL A 91 11.65 -4.55 -9.77
CA VAL A 91 10.73 -5.26 -10.67
C VAL A 91 10.01 -4.29 -11.61
N ASN A 92 10.10 -4.58 -12.91
CA ASN A 92 9.42 -3.78 -13.93
C ASN A 92 7.91 -3.99 -13.90
N LYS A 93 7.16 -2.89 -14.09
CA LYS A 93 5.69 -2.94 -14.18
C LYS A 93 5.25 -3.58 -15.50
N PRO A 94 4.07 -4.25 -15.52
CA PRO A 94 3.43 -4.66 -16.77
C PRO A 94 3.16 -3.46 -17.69
N SER A 95 3.17 -3.73 -18.97
CA SER A 95 2.83 -2.74 -20.00
C SER A 95 1.38 -2.30 -19.89
N SER A 96 1.11 -1.04 -20.25
CA SER A 96 -0.27 -0.53 -20.41
C SER A 96 -1.04 -1.39 -21.42
N LEU A 97 -2.35 -1.50 -21.25
CA LEU A 97 -3.20 -2.17 -22.25
C LEU A 97 -3.23 -1.32 -23.52
N GLN A 98 -3.25 -1.98 -24.68
CA GLN A 98 -3.34 -1.30 -25.99
C GLN A 98 -4.69 -0.60 -26.21
N THR A 99 -5.70 -0.93 -25.42
CA THR A 99 -7.03 -0.31 -25.42
C THR A 99 -7.07 1.06 -24.77
N HIS A 100 -6.04 1.41 -23.96
CA HIS A 100 -6.00 2.68 -23.22
C HIS A 100 -5.60 3.84 -24.13
N LEU A 101 -6.29 4.96 -23.99
CA LEU A 101 -5.92 6.22 -24.63
C LEU A 101 -4.68 6.83 -23.96
N ASP A 102 -3.89 7.59 -24.68
CA ASP A 102 -2.65 8.21 -24.18
C ASP A 102 -2.88 9.06 -22.92
N TRP A 103 -4.00 9.79 -22.85
CA TRP A 103 -4.32 10.60 -21.69
C TRP A 103 -4.69 9.73 -20.47
N GLU A 104 -5.34 8.58 -20.65
CA GLU A 104 -5.65 7.64 -19.57
C GLU A 104 -4.37 7.04 -18.97
N VAL A 105 -3.42 6.66 -19.83
CA VAL A 105 -2.10 6.17 -19.41
C VAL A 105 -1.34 7.23 -18.60
N LYS A 106 -1.35 8.48 -19.08
CA LYS A 106 -0.67 9.59 -18.39
C LYS A 106 -1.33 9.88 -17.03
N SER A 107 -2.66 10.00 -17.01
CA SER A 107 -3.43 10.28 -15.78
C SER A 107 -3.29 9.16 -14.76
N SER A 108 -3.34 7.92 -15.18
CA SER A 108 -3.09 6.75 -14.33
C SER A 108 -1.68 6.79 -13.70
N ARG A 109 -0.66 7.14 -14.47
CA ARG A 109 0.71 7.27 -13.97
C ARG A 109 0.80 8.37 -12.89
N ILE A 110 0.21 9.53 -13.15
CA ILE A 110 0.17 10.65 -12.20
C ILE A 110 -0.58 10.23 -10.92
N ALA A 111 -1.75 9.61 -11.06
CA ALA A 111 -2.54 9.14 -9.93
C ALA A 111 -1.77 8.14 -9.04
N HIS A 112 -1.09 7.16 -9.65
CA HIS A 112 -0.26 6.22 -8.88
C HIS A 112 0.92 6.89 -8.16
N TRP A 113 1.56 7.89 -8.78
CA TRP A 113 2.61 8.67 -8.14
C TRP A 113 2.07 9.47 -6.96
N LEU A 114 0.95 10.17 -7.14
CA LEU A 114 0.33 10.96 -6.08
C LEU A 114 -0.14 10.06 -4.92
N LEU A 115 -0.76 8.91 -5.22
CA LEU A 115 -1.15 7.92 -4.20
C LEU A 115 0.07 7.41 -3.43
N GLY A 116 1.13 6.99 -4.13
CA GLY A 116 2.33 6.45 -3.50
C GLY A 116 3.04 7.46 -2.61
N ILE A 117 3.31 8.66 -3.13
CA ILE A 117 3.95 9.75 -2.36
C ILE A 117 3.03 10.22 -1.24
N GLY A 118 1.74 10.39 -1.51
CA GLY A 118 0.79 10.87 -0.51
C GLY A 118 0.63 9.90 0.67
N VAL A 119 0.55 8.59 0.42
CA VAL A 119 0.54 7.59 1.50
C VAL A 119 1.83 7.67 2.32
N LEU A 120 3.00 7.81 1.67
CA LEU A 120 4.26 7.96 2.39
C LEU A 120 4.28 9.23 3.25
N VAL A 121 3.78 10.36 2.72
CA VAL A 121 3.68 11.63 3.48
C VAL A 121 2.75 11.48 4.68
N VAL A 122 1.59 10.82 4.53
CA VAL A 122 0.68 10.55 5.65
C VAL A 122 1.37 9.71 6.72
N LEU A 123 2.08 8.66 6.34
CA LEU A 123 2.74 7.77 7.31
C LEU A 123 3.90 8.46 8.04
N VAL A 124 4.72 9.23 7.31
CA VAL A 124 5.82 10.00 7.91
C VAL A 124 5.28 11.10 8.83
N SER A 125 4.28 11.87 8.39
CA SER A 125 3.68 12.90 9.25
C SER A 125 3.01 12.27 10.48
N GLY A 126 2.35 11.12 10.34
CA GLY A 126 1.77 10.37 11.46
C GLY A 126 2.81 9.88 12.49
N TYR A 127 4.03 9.57 12.03
CA TYR A 127 5.16 9.29 12.92
C TYR A 127 5.66 10.56 13.62
N LEU A 128 5.70 11.70 12.92
CA LEU A 128 6.24 12.96 13.47
C LEU A 128 5.33 13.59 14.55
N ILE A 129 4.02 13.34 14.54
CA ILE A 129 3.09 13.87 15.54
C ILE A 129 3.51 13.44 16.96
N PRO A 130 3.49 12.15 17.32
CA PRO A 130 3.78 11.72 18.69
C PRO A 130 5.26 11.78 19.07
N THR A 131 6.16 12.04 18.12
CA THR A 131 7.60 12.17 18.37
C THR A 131 8.08 13.62 18.53
N ALA A 132 7.18 14.58 18.46
CA ALA A 132 7.50 16.01 18.53
C ALA A 132 8.22 16.41 19.84
N GLU A 133 7.88 15.78 20.96
CA GLU A 133 8.51 16.00 22.26
C GLU A 133 9.82 15.20 22.49
N GLY A 134 10.33 14.53 21.44
CA GLY A 134 11.51 13.68 21.55
C GLY A 134 11.25 12.29 22.13
N SER A 135 10.01 11.98 22.50
CA SER A 135 9.62 10.64 22.96
C SER A 135 9.42 9.69 21.78
N GLY A 136 9.70 8.39 21.97
CA GLY A 136 9.49 7.36 20.96
C GLY A 136 8.04 6.88 20.87
N ILE A 137 7.71 6.17 19.80
CA ILE A 137 6.41 5.51 19.62
C ILE A 137 6.50 4.06 20.08
N SER A 138 5.64 3.68 21.04
CA SER A 138 5.44 2.27 21.38
C SER A 138 4.66 1.57 20.26
N VAL A 139 5.23 0.48 19.72
CA VAL A 139 4.64 -0.30 18.62
C VAL A 139 4.23 -1.67 19.16
N PHE A 140 2.94 -1.97 19.22
CA PHE A 140 2.32 -3.22 19.72
C PHE A 140 2.84 -3.71 21.08
N ASN A 141 3.43 -2.84 21.90
CA ASN A 141 4.16 -3.21 23.12
C ASN A 141 5.39 -4.13 22.90
N TRP A 142 5.84 -4.29 21.64
CA TRP A 142 7.06 -5.05 21.32
C TRP A 142 8.33 -4.24 21.54
N GLY A 143 8.22 -2.92 21.49
CA GLY A 143 9.33 -2.00 21.67
C GLY A 143 8.95 -0.57 21.35
N THR A 144 9.88 0.34 21.63
CA THR A 144 9.72 1.77 21.33
C THR A 144 10.60 2.16 20.15
N PHE A 145 9.98 2.68 19.12
CA PHE A 145 10.69 3.28 17.99
C PHE A 145 11.08 4.71 18.35
N PRO A 146 12.39 5.08 18.35
CA PRO A 146 12.85 6.36 18.87
C PRO A 146 12.38 7.54 18.00
N ALA A 147 12.32 8.74 18.58
CA ALA A 147 12.19 9.98 17.82
C ALA A 147 13.47 10.22 17.00
N ALA A 148 13.33 10.54 15.72
CA ALA A 148 14.46 10.85 14.85
C ALA A 148 15.02 12.27 15.14
N PHE A 149 14.13 13.21 15.44
CA PHE A 149 14.43 14.60 15.79
C PHE A 149 13.20 15.22 16.45
N SER A 150 13.38 16.41 17.03
CA SER A 150 12.30 17.26 17.55
C SER A 150 12.54 18.69 17.06
N LEU A 151 11.51 19.28 16.46
CA LEU A 151 11.54 20.63 15.92
C LEU A 151 10.44 21.48 16.55
N PRO A 152 10.59 22.81 16.59
CA PRO A 152 9.50 23.69 16.97
C PRO A 152 8.26 23.46 16.09
N ASP A 153 7.07 23.51 16.69
CA ASP A 153 5.77 23.36 16.03
C ASP A 153 5.60 22.02 15.24
N GLN A 154 6.45 21.03 15.52
CA GLN A 154 6.45 19.76 14.78
C GLN A 154 5.11 19.02 14.87
N GLU A 155 4.48 18.98 16.05
CA GLU A 155 3.20 18.32 16.28
C GLU A 155 2.10 18.97 15.44
N ASP A 156 1.97 20.30 15.51
CA ASP A 156 0.92 21.04 14.82
C ASP A 156 1.06 20.94 13.29
N ILE A 157 2.26 21.17 12.78
CA ILE A 157 2.53 21.10 11.33
C ILE A 157 2.31 19.68 10.82
N SER A 158 2.84 18.68 11.52
CA SER A 158 2.68 17.28 11.12
C SER A 158 1.23 16.84 11.23
N GLY A 159 0.49 17.29 12.24
CA GLY A 159 -0.95 17.04 12.40
C GLY A 159 -1.78 17.61 11.26
N LEU A 160 -1.51 18.86 10.84
CA LEU A 160 -2.16 19.47 9.69
C LEU A 160 -1.86 18.70 8.40
N VAL A 161 -0.59 18.40 8.13
CA VAL A 161 -0.16 17.63 6.96
C VAL A 161 -0.82 16.26 6.95
N HIS A 162 -0.77 15.52 8.08
CA HIS A 162 -1.37 14.19 8.21
C HIS A 162 -2.86 14.22 7.86
N ARG A 163 -3.60 15.13 8.46
CA ARG A 163 -5.05 15.26 8.25
C ARG A 163 -5.40 15.57 6.80
N TYR A 164 -4.85 16.65 6.25
CA TYR A 164 -5.26 17.11 4.91
C TYR A 164 -4.79 16.18 3.80
N VAL A 165 -3.59 15.64 3.91
CA VAL A 165 -3.09 14.66 2.93
C VAL A 165 -3.87 13.35 3.04
N ALA A 166 -4.28 12.90 4.24
CA ALA A 166 -5.13 11.73 4.38
C ALA A 166 -6.48 11.91 3.66
N TYR A 167 -7.17 13.04 3.83
CA TYR A 167 -8.39 13.32 3.08
C TYR A 167 -8.17 13.38 1.56
N PHE A 168 -7.09 14.04 1.14
CA PHE A 168 -6.73 14.13 -0.28
C PHE A 168 -6.52 12.72 -0.89
N ILE A 169 -5.76 11.87 -0.22
CA ILE A 169 -5.50 10.50 -0.68
C ILE A 169 -6.76 9.64 -0.67
N LEU A 170 -7.65 9.80 0.32
CA LEU A 170 -8.95 9.13 0.30
C LEU A 170 -9.75 9.51 -0.95
N GLY A 171 -9.89 10.81 -1.24
CA GLY A 171 -10.59 11.29 -2.42
C GLY A 171 -9.97 10.77 -3.72
N LEU A 172 -8.64 10.80 -3.82
CA LEU A 172 -7.91 10.28 -4.97
C LEU A 172 -8.07 8.75 -5.11
N SER A 173 -8.14 8.00 -3.99
CA SER A 173 -8.39 6.56 -3.98
C SER A 173 -9.79 6.21 -4.49
N VAL A 174 -10.80 7.02 -4.16
CA VAL A 174 -12.17 6.87 -4.69
C VAL A 174 -12.18 7.09 -6.21
N VAL A 175 -11.50 8.13 -6.71
CA VAL A 175 -11.38 8.39 -8.15
C VAL A 175 -10.62 7.25 -8.85
N HIS A 176 -9.53 6.77 -8.25
CA HIS A 176 -8.75 5.65 -8.77
C HIS A 176 -9.57 4.36 -8.87
N ALA A 177 -10.32 4.02 -7.80
CA ALA A 177 -11.21 2.87 -7.81
C ALA A 177 -12.35 3.03 -8.83
N GLY A 178 -12.95 4.23 -8.93
CA GLY A 178 -13.96 4.55 -9.93
C GLY A 178 -13.45 4.38 -11.36
N ALA A 179 -12.22 4.82 -11.66
CA ALA A 179 -11.58 4.61 -12.96
C ALA A 179 -11.37 3.11 -13.26
N ALA A 180 -10.91 2.32 -12.27
CA ALA A 180 -10.75 0.88 -12.45
C ALA A 180 -12.10 0.17 -12.70
N LEU A 181 -13.18 0.60 -12.03
CA LEU A 181 -14.54 0.11 -12.26
C LEU A 181 -15.06 0.52 -13.65
N LYS A 182 -14.82 1.77 -14.08
CA LYS A 182 -15.16 2.23 -15.44
C LYS A 182 -14.50 1.33 -16.50
N HIS A 183 -13.20 1.08 -16.37
CA HIS A 183 -12.48 0.19 -17.27
C HIS A 183 -13.04 -1.23 -17.28
N HIS A 184 -13.46 -1.74 -16.11
CA HIS A 184 -14.01 -3.10 -16.00
C HIS A 184 -15.42 -3.23 -16.62
N PHE A 185 -16.35 -2.29 -16.29
CA PHE A 185 -17.76 -2.42 -16.65
C PHE A 185 -18.12 -1.74 -17.96
N VAL A 186 -17.48 -0.60 -18.29
CA VAL A 186 -17.78 0.20 -19.48
C VAL A 186 -16.87 -0.19 -20.62
N ASP A 187 -15.55 -0.13 -20.41
CA ASP A 187 -14.56 -0.43 -21.46
C ASP A 187 -14.36 -1.93 -21.63
N LYS A 188 -14.78 -2.74 -20.63
CA LYS A 188 -14.70 -4.21 -20.58
C LYS A 188 -13.28 -4.73 -20.80
N ASP A 189 -12.28 -4.00 -20.33
CA ASP A 189 -10.89 -4.37 -20.40
C ASP A 189 -10.40 -5.14 -19.15
N ASP A 190 -9.14 -5.54 -19.15
CA ASP A 190 -8.55 -6.36 -18.09
C ASP A 190 -7.85 -5.56 -16.98
N THR A 191 -8.04 -4.22 -16.91
CA THR A 191 -7.37 -3.35 -15.93
C THR A 191 -7.59 -3.85 -14.49
N LEU A 192 -8.83 -3.97 -14.07
CA LEU A 192 -9.18 -4.47 -12.72
C LEU A 192 -8.82 -5.95 -12.56
N ARG A 193 -9.06 -6.76 -13.58
CA ARG A 193 -8.75 -8.20 -13.56
C ARG A 193 -7.27 -8.46 -13.30
N ARG A 194 -6.34 -7.66 -13.84
CA ARG A 194 -4.90 -7.78 -13.58
C ARG A 194 -4.55 -7.64 -12.10
N MET A 195 -5.36 -6.96 -11.30
CA MET A 195 -5.19 -6.76 -9.86
C MET A 195 -6.01 -7.74 -9.00
N LEU A 196 -6.92 -8.52 -9.60
CA LEU A 196 -7.73 -9.54 -8.94
C LEU A 196 -7.30 -10.97 -9.30
N HIS A 197 -6.47 -11.14 -10.32
CA HIS A 197 -6.21 -12.42 -11.02
C HIS A 197 -5.33 -13.43 -10.29
N ILE A 198 -5.08 -13.28 -9.00
CA ILE A 198 -4.41 -14.33 -8.21
C ILE A 198 -5.28 -15.61 -8.10
N PHE A 199 -6.58 -15.45 -8.28
CA PHE A 199 -7.57 -16.50 -7.95
C PHE A 199 -8.31 -17.12 -9.14
N ILE A 200 -8.07 -16.66 -10.37
CA ILE A 200 -8.78 -17.17 -11.53
C ILE A 200 -7.79 -17.79 -12.51
N ASN A 201 -7.51 -19.06 -12.30
CA ASN A 201 -6.84 -19.90 -13.29
C ASN A 201 -7.83 -20.08 -14.45
N ARG A 202 -7.77 -19.26 -15.51
CA ARG A 202 -8.40 -19.65 -16.76
C ARG A 202 -7.52 -20.71 -17.40
N SER A 203 -7.90 -21.97 -17.24
CA SER A 203 -7.66 -22.98 -18.24
C SER A 203 -8.19 -22.41 -19.57
N GLN A 204 -7.29 -22.06 -20.46
CA GLN A 204 -7.67 -21.74 -21.83
C GLN A 204 -8.15 -23.01 -22.46
N SER A 205 -9.44 -23.11 -22.69
CA SER A 205 -10.03 -23.96 -23.71
C SER A 205 -9.94 -23.29 -25.05
#